data_0fdc97653036827937d9fbc9deaa75d7
#
_entry.id   0fdc97653036827937d9fbc9deaa75d7
#
_cell.length_a   1.000
_cell.length_b   1.000
_cell.length_c   1.000
_cell.angle_alpha   90.00
_cell.angle_beta   90.00
_cell.angle_gamma   90.00
#
_symmetry.space_group_name_H-M   'P 1'
#
loop_
_entity.id
_entity.type
_entity.pdbx_description
1 polymer ?
#
loop_
_entity_poly.entity_id
_entity_poly.type
_entity_poly.pdbx_seq_one_letter_code
_entity_poly.pdbx_strand_id
1 'polypeptide(L)'
;MHLTRLPMLAALLAALSFGTPFTGAVAQEKVVNVYNWSDYVDPQVLKDFEAETGIRVRYDVYDSNDTLEAKLLAGKSGYDVVVPTQYYMARQVQAKLLRPLDKTKIPNFARLDPVQMERLAKYDPGNQHAAIYLWGTSGIGLNPDKIRQRMANPPAYSLKMLFDPEIASKFADCGIVLLDAPDEIMVAALKYLGLDPNAKDAASIAKAEAVLMKVRPYIRKFHSSQYINDLANGDACLAYGFSGDILQARTRAEEAKKGVRVQYLLPREGAQQWFDVMAIPADAPNPDNAHAFINYILQPKVIAKITNAVQYPNAVPESLSLVSKDAMADKDVFPPVEALKNLYTVVPSNQAEQRLLTRAWTRVKGGN
;
A
#
# COMPACT_ATOMS: atom_id res chain seq x y z
N MET A 1 25.79 -103.25 22.35
CA MET A 1 24.77 -102.56 23.18
C MET A 1 25.11 -101.05 23.15
N HIS A 2 24.55 -100.32 22.26
CA HIS A 2 24.45 -98.87 22.36
C HIS A 2 23.29 -98.41 21.50
N LEU A 3 22.31 -97.84 22.15
CA LEU A 3 21.17 -97.20 21.56
C LEU A 3 21.53 -95.77 21.11
N THR A 4 21.33 -95.47 19.88
CA THR A 4 21.38 -94.13 19.37
C THR A 4 20.00 -93.61 19.13
N ARG A 5 19.68 -92.49 19.83
CA ARG A 5 18.42 -91.73 19.67
C ARG A 5 18.59 -90.67 18.57
N LEU A 6 17.70 -90.65 17.61
CA LEU A 6 17.50 -89.53 16.68
C LEU A 6 16.74 -88.36 17.34
N PRO A 7 17.10 -87.10 17.13
CA PRO A 7 16.20 -86.00 17.44
C PRO A 7 15.38 -85.55 16.22
N MET A 8 14.11 -85.34 16.47
CA MET A 8 13.11 -84.75 15.57
C MET A 8 13.43 -83.27 15.32
N LEU A 9 13.56 -82.85 14.06
CA LEU A 9 13.65 -81.44 13.62
C LEU A 9 12.22 -80.95 13.48
N ALA A 10 11.85 -79.92 14.32
CA ALA A 10 10.62 -79.16 14.20
C ALA A 10 10.94 -77.94 13.31
N ALA A 11 10.34 -77.87 12.14
CA ALA A 11 10.41 -76.73 11.26
C ALA A 11 9.45 -75.64 11.70
N LEU A 12 9.97 -74.47 12.19
CA LEU A 12 9.20 -73.26 12.47
C LEU A 12 9.11 -72.44 11.18
N LEU A 13 7.92 -72.34 10.59
CA LEU A 13 7.62 -71.37 9.53
C LEU A 13 7.39 -70.00 10.19
N ALA A 14 8.35 -69.10 10.05
CA ALA A 14 8.18 -67.69 10.39
C ALA A 14 7.52 -66.99 9.23
N ALA A 15 6.25 -66.58 9.38
CA ALA A 15 5.54 -65.72 8.46
C ALA A 15 6.08 -64.27 8.62
N LEU A 16 6.92 -63.84 7.68
CA LEU A 16 7.34 -62.42 7.55
C LEU A 16 6.19 -61.60 6.96
N SER A 17 5.43 -60.93 7.84
CA SER A 17 4.49 -59.86 7.45
C SER A 17 5.29 -58.63 7.02
N PHE A 18 5.45 -58.41 5.73
CA PHE A 18 5.92 -57.16 5.19
C PHE A 18 4.80 -56.11 5.40
N GLY A 19 4.85 -55.38 6.51
CA GLY A 19 4.09 -54.16 6.71
C GLY A 19 4.62 -53.10 5.79
N THR A 20 3.91 -52.75 4.70
CA THR A 20 4.21 -51.57 3.90
C THR A 20 4.06 -50.33 4.77
N PRO A 21 5.11 -49.50 4.91
CA PRO A 21 4.97 -48.23 5.61
C PRO A 21 4.03 -47.35 4.75
N PHE A 22 2.84 -47.09 5.29
CA PHE A 22 1.99 -46.01 4.80
C PHE A 22 2.75 -44.68 5.10
N THR A 23 3.63 -44.26 4.20
CA THR A 23 4.10 -42.89 4.16
C THR A 23 2.93 -42.04 3.69
N GLY A 24 2.08 -41.63 4.62
CA GLY A 24 1.13 -40.57 4.40
C GLY A 24 1.94 -39.38 3.93
N ALA A 25 1.89 -39.06 2.65
CA ALA A 25 2.40 -37.78 2.15
C ALA A 25 1.64 -36.69 2.92
N VAL A 26 2.30 -36.06 3.89
CA VAL A 26 1.79 -34.83 4.49
C VAL A 26 1.66 -33.86 3.32
N ALA A 27 0.43 -33.61 2.89
CA ALA A 27 0.16 -32.67 1.83
C ALA A 27 0.82 -31.34 2.27
N GLN A 28 1.79 -30.85 1.51
CA GLN A 28 2.47 -29.60 1.79
C GLN A 28 1.39 -28.53 1.88
N GLU A 29 1.31 -27.84 3.02
CA GLU A 29 0.32 -26.79 3.28
C GLU A 29 0.42 -25.75 2.16
N LYS A 30 -0.68 -25.56 1.42
CA LYS A 30 -0.73 -24.51 0.40
C LYS A 30 -0.77 -23.16 1.10
N VAL A 31 0.21 -22.30 0.86
CA VAL A 31 0.32 -20.99 1.49
C VAL A 31 0.59 -19.91 0.44
N VAL A 32 0.09 -18.70 0.69
CA VAL A 32 0.48 -17.49 -0.01
C VAL A 32 0.95 -16.46 1.02
N ASN A 33 2.16 -15.94 0.82
CA ASN A 33 2.77 -14.92 1.68
C ASN A 33 2.56 -13.56 1.03
N VAL A 34 1.77 -12.71 1.65
CA VAL A 34 1.39 -11.38 1.14
C VAL A 34 2.06 -10.31 1.97
N TYR A 35 2.69 -9.33 1.32
CA TYR A 35 3.26 -8.15 1.95
C TYR A 35 2.59 -6.91 1.37
N ASN A 36 1.75 -6.27 2.18
CA ASN A 36 0.90 -5.17 1.76
C ASN A 36 1.03 -3.98 2.72
N TRP A 37 0.40 -2.87 2.40
CA TRP A 37 0.31 -1.70 3.26
C TRP A 37 -0.51 -2.01 4.52
N SER A 38 -0.22 -1.28 5.61
CA SER A 38 -1.08 -1.30 6.80
C SER A 38 -2.47 -0.76 6.47
N ASP A 39 -3.50 -1.28 7.14
CA ASP A 39 -4.90 -0.82 7.00
C ASP A 39 -5.42 -0.82 5.55
N TYR A 40 -5.02 -1.81 4.72
CA TYR A 40 -5.23 -1.78 3.27
C TYR A 40 -5.94 -3.01 2.71
N VAL A 41 -6.60 -3.79 3.55
CA VAL A 41 -7.45 -4.92 3.18
C VAL A 41 -8.57 -5.09 4.20
N ASP A 42 -9.71 -5.64 3.78
CA ASP A 42 -10.71 -6.19 4.70
C ASP A 42 -10.23 -7.56 5.20
N PRO A 43 -9.97 -7.77 6.50
CA PRO A 43 -9.52 -9.05 7.02
C PRO A 43 -10.47 -10.22 6.71
N GLN A 44 -11.76 -9.95 6.49
CA GLN A 44 -12.72 -10.99 6.13
C GLN A 44 -12.45 -11.53 4.72
N VAL A 45 -11.95 -10.69 3.80
CA VAL A 45 -11.57 -11.13 2.44
C VAL A 45 -10.47 -12.19 2.47
N LEU A 46 -9.52 -12.08 3.41
CA LEU A 46 -8.44 -13.08 3.55
C LEU A 46 -9.00 -14.42 4.01
N LYS A 47 -9.91 -14.42 4.99
CA LYS A 47 -10.59 -15.62 5.48
C LYS A 47 -11.48 -16.27 4.41
N ASP A 48 -12.19 -15.43 3.64
CA ASP A 48 -13.04 -15.91 2.55
C ASP A 48 -12.17 -16.60 1.46
N PHE A 49 -10.99 -16.03 1.13
CA PHE A 49 -10.03 -16.64 0.22
C PHE A 49 -9.54 -18.01 0.72
N GLU A 50 -9.16 -18.11 1.99
CA GLU A 50 -8.72 -19.37 2.59
C GLU A 50 -9.82 -20.45 2.52
N ALA A 51 -11.06 -20.06 2.84
CA ALA A 51 -12.21 -20.94 2.81
C ALA A 51 -12.56 -21.43 1.39
N GLU A 52 -12.44 -20.54 0.38
CA GLU A 52 -12.77 -20.85 -1.02
C GLU A 52 -11.70 -21.69 -1.71
N THR A 53 -10.42 -21.47 -1.39
CA THR A 53 -9.30 -22.03 -2.14
C THR A 53 -8.53 -23.13 -1.38
N GLY A 54 -8.66 -23.18 -0.07
CA GLY A 54 -7.81 -24.02 0.78
C GLY A 54 -6.35 -23.56 0.83
N ILE A 55 -6.05 -22.33 0.37
CA ILE A 55 -4.72 -21.72 0.42
C ILE A 55 -4.68 -20.79 1.63
N ARG A 56 -3.83 -21.08 2.59
CA ARG A 56 -3.65 -20.24 3.79
C ARG A 56 -2.93 -18.95 3.44
N VAL A 57 -3.37 -17.82 4.01
CA VAL A 57 -2.73 -16.50 3.83
C VAL A 57 -1.84 -16.19 5.03
N ARG A 58 -0.57 -15.88 4.77
CA ARG A 58 0.30 -15.19 5.71
C ARG A 58 0.42 -13.75 5.25
N TYR A 59 -0.04 -12.84 6.10
CA TYR A 59 -0.20 -11.44 5.73
C TYR A 59 0.66 -10.56 6.64
N ASP A 60 1.68 -9.95 6.07
CA ASP A 60 2.55 -9.00 6.74
C ASP A 60 2.33 -7.60 6.17
N VAL A 61 2.66 -6.57 6.94
CA VAL A 61 2.41 -5.18 6.56
C VAL A 61 3.68 -4.34 6.58
N TYR A 62 3.67 -3.28 5.77
CA TYR A 62 4.65 -2.21 5.76
C TYR A 62 3.95 -0.85 5.63
N ASP A 63 4.70 0.23 5.82
CA ASP A 63 4.20 1.61 5.81
C ASP A 63 4.93 2.53 4.82
N SER A 64 5.90 2.01 4.07
CA SER A 64 6.60 2.77 3.03
C SER A 64 7.09 1.91 1.88
N ASN A 65 7.08 2.46 0.67
CA ASN A 65 7.68 1.81 -0.50
C ASN A 65 9.18 1.52 -0.32
N ASP A 66 9.90 2.38 0.43
CA ASP A 66 11.33 2.17 0.72
C ASP A 66 11.56 0.90 1.54
N THR A 67 10.69 0.62 2.52
CA THR A 67 10.72 -0.62 3.31
C THR A 67 10.51 -1.85 2.43
N LEU A 68 9.50 -1.81 1.54
CA LEU A 68 9.26 -2.89 0.60
C LEU A 68 10.45 -3.07 -0.36
N GLU A 69 10.96 -1.98 -0.96
CA GLU A 69 12.05 -2.05 -1.93
C GLU A 69 13.34 -2.59 -1.28
N ALA A 70 13.68 -2.14 -0.07
CA ALA A 70 14.81 -2.67 0.68
C ALA A 70 14.68 -4.18 0.95
N LYS A 71 13.47 -4.65 1.26
CA LYS A 71 13.19 -6.07 1.47
C LYS A 71 13.40 -6.89 0.19
N LEU A 72 12.95 -6.40 -0.95
CA LEU A 72 13.13 -7.07 -2.25
C LEU A 72 14.60 -7.06 -2.70
N LEU A 73 15.31 -5.94 -2.52
CA LEU A 73 16.73 -5.81 -2.87
C LEU A 73 17.63 -6.73 -2.04
N ALA A 74 17.26 -7.02 -0.81
CA ALA A 74 17.99 -7.98 0.03
C ALA A 74 17.93 -9.41 -0.52
N GLY A 75 16.96 -9.72 -1.39
CA GLY A 75 16.71 -11.05 -1.94
C GLY A 75 16.13 -12.03 -0.91
N LYS A 76 15.62 -13.15 -1.39
CA LYS A 76 14.92 -14.16 -0.57
C LYS A 76 13.86 -13.51 0.33
N SER A 77 13.04 -12.67 -0.30
CA SER A 77 12.03 -11.87 0.40
C SER A 77 11.07 -12.76 1.22
N GLY A 78 10.79 -13.96 0.70
CA GLY A 78 9.85 -14.91 1.29
C GLY A 78 8.40 -14.60 0.97
N TYR A 79 8.12 -13.52 0.24
CA TYR A 79 6.78 -13.12 -0.16
C TYR A 79 6.41 -13.62 -1.56
N ASP A 80 5.12 -13.87 -1.75
CA ASP A 80 4.54 -14.33 -3.01
C ASP A 80 3.82 -13.18 -3.73
N VAL A 81 3.17 -12.30 -2.97
CA VAL A 81 2.50 -11.10 -3.48
C VAL A 81 3.01 -9.88 -2.72
N VAL A 82 3.35 -8.83 -3.46
CA VAL A 82 3.72 -7.51 -2.92
C VAL A 82 2.88 -6.42 -3.59
N VAL A 83 2.71 -5.29 -2.91
CA VAL A 83 1.80 -4.22 -3.38
C VAL A 83 2.52 -2.87 -3.47
N PRO A 84 3.51 -2.71 -4.37
CA PRO A 84 4.21 -1.44 -4.56
C PRO A 84 3.31 -0.40 -5.26
N THR A 85 3.64 0.88 -5.06
CA THR A 85 3.12 1.97 -5.89
C THR A 85 3.76 1.92 -7.28
N GLN A 86 3.04 2.32 -8.33
CA GLN A 86 3.43 2.14 -9.74
C GLN A 86 4.84 2.64 -10.09
N TYR A 87 5.29 3.75 -9.53
CA TYR A 87 6.62 4.30 -9.84
C TYR A 87 7.75 3.55 -9.12
N TYR A 88 7.49 2.91 -7.97
CA TYR A 88 8.41 1.94 -7.36
C TYR A 88 8.40 0.62 -8.12
N MET A 89 7.22 0.12 -8.48
CA MET A 89 7.09 -1.08 -9.32
C MET A 89 7.91 -0.97 -10.60
N ALA A 90 7.88 0.17 -11.29
CA ALA A 90 8.68 0.40 -12.50
C ALA A 90 10.20 0.24 -12.25
N ARG A 91 10.73 0.75 -11.13
CA ARG A 91 12.13 0.55 -10.72
C ARG A 91 12.43 -0.90 -10.39
N GLN A 92 11.51 -1.56 -9.68
CA GLN A 92 11.64 -2.96 -9.29
C GLN A 92 11.64 -3.88 -10.50
N VAL A 93 10.85 -3.57 -11.54
CA VAL A 93 10.90 -4.27 -12.84
C VAL A 93 12.25 -4.09 -13.51
N GLN A 94 12.77 -2.85 -13.60
CA GLN A 94 14.10 -2.56 -14.15
C GLN A 94 15.21 -3.30 -13.40
N ALA A 95 15.09 -3.41 -12.07
CA ALA A 95 16.01 -4.15 -11.22
C ALA A 95 15.80 -5.67 -11.25
N LYS A 96 14.84 -6.19 -12.05
CA LYS A 96 14.48 -7.60 -12.17
C LYS A 96 14.04 -8.24 -10.84
N LEU A 97 13.43 -7.45 -9.96
CA LEU A 97 12.93 -7.91 -8.67
C LEU A 97 11.53 -8.50 -8.77
N LEU A 98 10.81 -8.24 -9.86
CA LEU A 98 9.46 -8.73 -10.12
C LEU A 98 9.46 -9.65 -11.35
N ARG A 99 8.58 -10.64 -11.34
CA ARG A 99 8.38 -11.53 -12.48
C ARG A 99 7.17 -11.12 -13.30
N PRO A 100 7.14 -11.42 -14.62
CA PRO A 100 5.93 -11.27 -15.41
C PRO A 100 4.77 -12.11 -14.85
N LEU A 101 3.57 -11.56 -14.89
CA LEU A 101 2.34 -12.25 -14.54
C LEU A 101 1.92 -13.21 -15.65
N ASP A 102 1.59 -14.45 -15.28
CA ASP A 102 0.90 -15.38 -16.16
C ASP A 102 -0.60 -15.04 -16.18
N LYS A 103 -1.01 -14.23 -17.16
CA LYS A 103 -2.40 -13.76 -17.26
C LYS A 103 -3.39 -14.90 -17.51
N THR A 104 -2.94 -16.07 -17.99
CA THR A 104 -3.83 -17.24 -18.14
C THR A 104 -4.29 -17.78 -16.80
N LYS A 105 -3.53 -17.54 -15.71
CA LYS A 105 -3.88 -17.88 -14.34
C LYS A 105 -4.66 -16.76 -13.62
N ILE A 106 -4.84 -15.61 -14.27
CA ILE A 106 -5.56 -14.45 -13.72
C ILE A 106 -6.69 -14.03 -14.70
N PRO A 107 -7.71 -14.86 -14.94
CA PRO A 107 -8.79 -14.51 -15.88
C PRO A 107 -9.50 -13.19 -15.51
N ASN A 108 -9.57 -12.81 -14.22
CA ASN A 108 -10.14 -11.55 -13.78
C ASN A 108 -9.26 -10.32 -14.14
N PHE A 109 -8.03 -10.51 -14.63
CA PHE A 109 -7.20 -9.41 -15.15
C PHE A 109 -7.91 -8.65 -16.30
N ALA A 110 -8.71 -9.36 -17.11
CA ALA A 110 -9.47 -8.76 -18.19
C ALA A 110 -10.61 -7.83 -17.73
N ARG A 111 -10.93 -7.80 -16.42
CA ARG A 111 -11.95 -6.91 -15.84
C ARG A 111 -11.40 -5.56 -15.41
N LEU A 112 -10.07 -5.39 -15.46
CA LEU A 112 -9.45 -4.11 -15.12
C LEU A 112 -9.81 -3.04 -16.15
N ASP A 113 -10.12 -1.84 -15.66
CA ASP A 113 -10.48 -0.68 -16.47
C ASP A 113 -9.39 -0.37 -17.51
N PRO A 114 -9.69 -0.40 -18.80
CA PRO A 114 -8.69 -0.20 -19.84
C PRO A 114 -8.04 1.19 -19.80
N VAL A 115 -8.75 2.22 -19.35
CA VAL A 115 -8.20 3.59 -19.21
C VAL A 115 -7.17 3.63 -18.09
N GLN A 116 -7.44 2.97 -16.97
CA GLN A 116 -6.46 2.89 -15.87
C GLN A 116 -5.25 2.02 -16.26
N MET A 117 -5.49 0.93 -16.99
CA MET A 117 -4.42 0.06 -17.47
C MET A 117 -3.55 0.74 -18.54
N GLU A 118 -4.09 1.63 -19.39
CA GLU A 118 -3.30 2.48 -20.28
C GLU A 118 -2.39 3.46 -19.50
N ARG A 119 -2.90 4.01 -18.40
CA ARG A 119 -2.09 4.86 -17.51
C ARG A 119 -0.96 4.06 -16.84
N LEU A 120 -1.25 2.84 -16.38
CA LEU A 120 -0.26 1.96 -15.78
C LEU A 120 0.81 1.53 -16.81
N ALA A 121 0.45 1.36 -18.09
CA ALA A 121 1.37 0.96 -19.15
C ALA A 121 2.56 1.92 -19.34
N LYS A 122 2.47 3.17 -18.85
CA LYS A 122 3.59 4.12 -18.80
C LYS A 122 4.70 3.67 -17.84
N TYR A 123 4.36 2.86 -16.85
CA TYR A 123 5.24 2.34 -15.81
C TYR A 123 5.59 0.86 -16.02
N ASP A 124 4.68 0.11 -16.62
CA ASP A 124 4.83 -1.31 -16.95
C ASP A 124 4.40 -1.53 -18.41
N PRO A 125 5.27 -1.30 -19.40
CA PRO A 125 4.94 -1.45 -20.80
C PRO A 125 4.30 -2.81 -21.12
N GLY A 126 3.08 -2.76 -21.68
CA GLY A 126 2.28 -3.95 -21.95
C GLY A 126 1.64 -4.58 -20.71
N ASN A 127 1.70 -3.91 -19.55
CA ASN A 127 1.12 -4.39 -18.28
C ASN A 127 1.51 -5.83 -17.98
N GLN A 128 2.84 -6.11 -18.02
CA GLN A 128 3.37 -7.47 -17.94
C GLN A 128 3.54 -7.95 -16.49
N HIS A 129 3.82 -7.04 -15.52
CA HIS A 129 4.32 -7.41 -14.21
C HIS A 129 3.32 -7.16 -13.08
N ALA A 130 2.28 -6.37 -13.33
CA ALA A 130 1.41 -5.91 -12.26
C ALA A 130 -0.06 -5.79 -12.66
N ALA A 131 -0.94 -5.94 -11.67
CA ALA A 131 -2.38 -5.68 -11.77
C ALA A 131 -2.75 -4.55 -10.80
N ILE A 132 -3.50 -3.54 -11.23
CA ILE A 132 -3.95 -2.47 -10.33
C ILE A 132 -4.80 -3.07 -9.22
N TYR A 133 -4.44 -2.74 -7.98
CA TYR A 133 -5.17 -3.10 -6.78
C TYR A 133 -6.14 -1.97 -6.41
N LEU A 134 -5.61 -0.88 -5.92
CA LEU A 134 -6.35 0.33 -5.54
C LEU A 134 -5.62 1.56 -6.08
N TRP A 135 -6.29 2.69 -6.08
CA TRP A 135 -5.67 3.96 -6.40
C TRP A 135 -6.18 5.06 -5.46
N GLY A 136 -5.44 6.14 -5.37
CA GLY A 136 -5.82 7.25 -4.52
C GLY A 136 -5.08 8.53 -4.85
N THR A 137 -5.25 9.48 -3.95
CA THR A 137 -4.59 10.79 -4.01
C THR A 137 -3.95 11.11 -2.68
N SER A 138 -2.92 11.97 -2.69
CA SER A 138 -2.30 12.50 -1.48
C SER A 138 -2.74 13.94 -1.25
N GLY A 139 -3.17 14.24 -0.03
CA GLY A 139 -3.74 15.55 0.26
C GLY A 139 -3.72 15.92 1.75
N ILE A 140 -4.55 16.88 2.11
CA ILE A 140 -4.59 17.47 3.44
C ILE A 140 -5.69 16.78 4.27
N GLY A 141 -5.30 16.14 5.38
CA GLY A 141 -6.20 15.69 6.43
C GLY A 141 -6.25 16.71 7.55
N LEU A 142 -7.44 17.09 7.99
CA LEU A 142 -7.55 18.07 9.07
C LEU A 142 -8.74 17.85 9.98
N ASN A 143 -8.60 18.34 11.23
CA ASN A 143 -9.71 18.52 12.15
C ASN A 143 -10.26 19.95 12.02
N PRO A 144 -11.42 20.15 11.37
CA PRO A 144 -11.91 21.49 11.04
C PRO A 144 -12.20 22.37 12.26
N ASP A 145 -12.52 21.77 13.40
CA ASP A 145 -12.80 22.52 14.63
C ASP A 145 -11.53 23.04 15.26
N LYS A 146 -10.52 22.18 15.41
CA LYS A 146 -9.21 22.58 15.95
C LYS A 146 -8.52 23.60 15.06
N ILE A 147 -8.66 23.48 13.74
CA ILE A 147 -8.14 24.45 12.79
C ILE A 147 -8.82 25.80 12.95
N ARG A 148 -10.17 25.86 12.97
CA ARG A 148 -10.91 27.12 13.12
C ARG A 148 -10.69 27.82 14.46
N GLN A 149 -10.48 27.06 15.53
CA GLN A 149 -10.13 27.62 16.84
C GLN A 149 -8.83 28.44 16.81
N ARG A 150 -7.89 28.11 15.92
CA ARG A 150 -6.57 28.76 15.79
C ARG A 150 -6.51 29.77 14.66
N MET A 151 -7.33 29.58 13.65
CA MET A 151 -7.40 30.44 12.48
C MET A 151 -8.83 30.45 11.92
N ALA A 152 -9.55 31.55 12.07
CA ALA A 152 -10.95 31.67 11.68
C ALA A 152 -11.17 31.43 10.18
N ASN A 153 -10.27 31.93 9.32
CA ASN A 153 -10.31 31.79 7.88
C ASN A 153 -9.04 31.09 7.35
N PRO A 154 -8.87 29.77 7.54
CA PRO A 154 -7.69 29.07 7.09
C PRO A 154 -7.71 28.89 5.57
N PRO A 155 -6.56 28.88 4.88
CA PRO A 155 -6.48 28.50 3.46
C PRO A 155 -6.57 26.97 3.31
N ALA A 156 -7.67 26.37 3.76
CA ALA A 156 -7.80 24.94 3.96
C ALA A 156 -7.51 24.07 2.71
N TYR A 157 -7.84 24.59 1.51
CA TYR A 157 -7.56 23.90 0.23
C TYR A 157 -6.19 24.28 -0.35
N SER A 158 -5.20 24.62 0.48
CA SER A 158 -3.87 25.03 0.01
C SER A 158 -2.78 24.37 0.82
N LEU A 159 -1.71 23.96 0.14
CA LEU A 159 -0.48 23.47 0.75
C LEU A 159 0.20 24.52 1.67
N LYS A 160 -0.24 25.78 1.63
CA LYS A 160 0.14 26.81 2.62
C LYS A 160 -0.13 26.37 4.07
N MET A 161 -1.19 25.59 4.28
CA MET A 161 -1.48 25.04 5.62
C MET A 161 -0.28 24.33 6.24
N LEU A 162 0.51 23.65 5.40
CA LEU A 162 1.61 22.78 5.80
C LEU A 162 2.99 23.43 5.58
N PHE A 163 3.14 24.23 4.51
CA PHE A 163 4.46 24.67 4.02
C PHE A 163 4.73 26.17 4.15
N ASP A 164 3.75 26.95 4.58
CA ASP A 164 3.94 28.34 4.97
C ASP A 164 4.24 28.42 6.48
N PRO A 165 5.43 28.85 6.92
CA PRO A 165 5.79 28.84 8.34
C PRO A 165 4.92 29.76 9.20
N GLU A 166 4.38 30.86 8.66
CA GLU A 166 3.48 31.75 9.41
C GLU A 166 2.12 31.12 9.68
N ILE A 167 1.69 30.21 8.80
CA ILE A 167 0.44 29.45 8.92
C ILE A 167 0.66 28.18 9.73
N ALA A 168 1.66 27.37 9.38
CA ALA A 168 1.95 26.09 10.03
C ALA A 168 2.24 26.27 11.54
N SER A 169 2.94 27.36 11.93
CA SER A 169 3.23 27.65 13.34
C SER A 169 1.98 27.71 14.21
N LYS A 170 0.84 28.14 13.67
CA LYS A 170 -0.43 28.26 14.40
C LYS A 170 -1.04 26.90 14.76
N PHE A 171 -0.61 25.82 14.11
CA PHE A 171 -1.12 24.47 14.30
C PHE A 171 -0.13 23.53 15.00
N ALA A 172 1.06 24.03 15.36
CA ALA A 172 2.11 23.24 16.00
C ALA A 172 1.65 22.61 17.32
N ASP A 173 0.89 23.33 18.14
CA ASP A 173 0.39 22.87 19.44
C ASP A 173 -0.64 21.75 19.31
N CYS A 174 -1.50 21.78 18.29
CA CYS A 174 -2.49 20.73 18.07
C CYS A 174 -1.96 19.55 17.21
N GLY A 175 -0.75 19.68 16.64
CA GLY A 175 -0.03 18.61 15.98
C GLY A 175 -0.19 18.57 14.47
N ILE A 176 0.97 18.71 13.79
CA ILE A 176 1.11 18.50 12.36
C ILE A 176 1.86 17.20 12.13
N VAL A 177 1.33 16.31 11.31
CA VAL A 177 1.98 15.06 10.92
C VAL A 177 2.16 15.02 9.40
N LEU A 178 3.36 14.67 8.95
CA LEU A 178 3.65 14.45 7.55
C LEU A 178 4.00 12.97 7.32
N LEU A 179 3.75 12.47 6.12
CA LEU A 179 4.20 11.14 5.72
C LEU A 179 5.73 11.03 5.83
N ASP A 180 6.23 9.89 6.26
CA ASP A 180 7.66 9.55 6.13
C ASP A 180 7.91 8.95 4.73
N ALA A 181 7.68 9.77 3.72
CA ALA A 181 7.76 9.40 2.31
C ALA A 181 8.29 10.59 1.49
N PRO A 182 9.58 10.57 1.14
CA PRO A 182 10.21 11.66 0.40
C PRO A 182 9.55 11.94 -0.96
N ASP A 183 9.12 10.90 -1.67
CA ASP A 183 8.44 11.01 -2.97
C ASP A 183 7.03 11.62 -2.86
N GLU A 184 6.50 11.78 -1.66
CA GLU A 184 5.24 12.48 -1.38
C GLU A 184 5.51 13.91 -0.91
N ILE A 185 6.29 14.07 0.16
CA ILE A 185 6.43 15.35 0.85
C ILE A 185 7.31 16.33 0.08
N MET A 186 8.43 15.87 -0.50
CA MET A 186 9.29 16.74 -1.33
C MET A 186 8.56 17.17 -2.61
N VAL A 187 7.77 16.26 -3.20
CA VAL A 187 6.97 16.54 -4.39
C VAL A 187 5.86 17.55 -4.08
N ALA A 188 5.18 17.39 -2.94
CA ALA A 188 4.18 18.37 -2.48
C ALA A 188 4.82 19.75 -2.22
N ALA A 189 6.05 19.80 -1.69
CA ALA A 189 6.78 21.07 -1.51
C ALA A 189 7.15 21.72 -2.86
N LEU A 190 7.51 20.93 -3.89
CA LEU A 190 7.69 21.45 -5.25
C LEU A 190 6.40 22.06 -5.80
N LYS A 191 5.27 21.38 -5.63
CA LYS A 191 3.95 21.89 -6.04
C LYS A 191 3.57 23.18 -5.31
N TYR A 192 3.84 23.24 -4.00
CA TYR A 192 3.67 24.47 -3.23
C TYR A 192 4.46 25.66 -3.80
N LEU A 193 5.66 25.40 -4.31
CA LEU A 193 6.52 26.40 -4.98
C LEU A 193 6.10 26.71 -6.42
N GLY A 194 5.07 26.05 -6.98
CA GLY A 194 4.67 26.19 -8.38
C GLY A 194 5.65 25.54 -9.37
N LEU A 195 6.50 24.61 -8.89
CA LEU A 195 7.47 23.89 -9.71
C LEU A 195 6.88 22.58 -10.26
N ASP A 196 7.56 21.99 -11.24
CA ASP A 196 7.23 20.67 -11.76
C ASP A 196 7.37 19.62 -10.64
N PRO A 197 6.32 18.82 -10.33
CA PRO A 197 6.40 17.76 -9.35
C PRO A 197 7.44 16.69 -9.69
N ASN A 198 7.82 16.59 -10.95
CA ASN A 198 8.82 15.64 -11.43
C ASN A 198 10.23 16.24 -11.60
N ALA A 199 10.46 17.48 -11.13
CA ALA A 199 11.77 18.09 -11.10
C ALA A 199 12.66 17.39 -10.05
N LYS A 200 13.70 16.68 -10.50
CA LYS A 200 14.60 15.86 -9.67
C LYS A 200 16.05 16.34 -9.71
N ASP A 201 16.29 17.52 -10.31
CA ASP A 201 17.59 18.16 -10.29
C ASP A 201 17.94 18.69 -8.89
N ALA A 202 19.25 18.86 -8.64
CA ALA A 202 19.74 19.27 -7.33
C ALA A 202 19.18 20.63 -6.88
N ALA A 203 18.93 21.56 -7.80
CA ALA A 203 18.44 22.89 -7.48
C ALA A 203 16.96 22.85 -7.05
N SER A 204 16.14 22.07 -7.73
CA SER A 204 14.72 21.86 -7.39
C SER A 204 14.57 21.13 -6.05
N ILE A 205 15.34 20.06 -5.82
CA ILE A 205 15.37 19.35 -4.55
C ILE A 205 15.80 20.28 -3.40
N ALA A 206 16.84 21.11 -3.60
CA ALA A 206 17.28 22.06 -2.57
C ALA A 206 16.21 23.12 -2.24
N LYS A 207 15.41 23.56 -3.22
CA LYS A 207 14.28 24.50 -2.97
C LYS A 207 13.18 23.83 -2.12
N ALA A 208 12.80 22.59 -2.44
CA ALA A 208 11.83 21.83 -1.66
C ALA A 208 12.34 21.60 -0.23
N GLU A 209 13.61 21.19 -0.07
CA GLU A 209 14.26 21.03 1.23
C GLU A 209 14.21 22.33 2.04
N ALA A 210 14.55 23.47 1.43
CA ALA A 210 14.53 24.77 2.11
C ALA A 210 13.13 25.17 2.62
N VAL A 211 12.07 24.83 1.89
CA VAL A 211 10.68 25.00 2.37
C VAL A 211 10.41 24.13 3.59
N LEU A 212 10.75 22.86 3.50
CA LEU A 212 10.51 21.89 4.57
C LEU A 212 11.30 22.22 5.83
N MET A 213 12.54 22.67 5.71
CA MET A 213 13.36 23.11 6.84
C MET A 213 12.75 24.30 7.59
N LYS A 214 12.09 25.24 6.89
CA LYS A 214 11.40 26.38 7.54
C LYS A 214 10.21 25.94 8.39
N VAL A 215 9.49 24.89 8.00
CA VAL A 215 8.33 24.38 8.73
C VAL A 215 8.66 23.22 9.67
N ARG A 216 9.85 22.65 9.55
CA ARG A 216 10.33 21.51 10.38
C ARG A 216 10.08 21.70 11.88
N PRO A 217 10.31 22.88 12.49
CA PRO A 217 10.08 23.11 13.92
C PRO A 217 8.63 22.91 14.37
N TYR A 218 7.67 23.01 13.45
CA TYR A 218 6.24 22.88 13.71
C TYR A 218 5.70 21.48 13.46
N ILE A 219 6.50 20.61 12.81
CA ILE A 219 6.12 19.23 12.51
C ILE A 219 6.35 18.35 13.74
N ARG A 220 5.29 17.77 14.26
CA ARG A 220 5.34 16.88 15.43
C ARG A 220 6.06 15.59 15.12
N LYS A 221 5.75 14.96 13.98
CA LYS A 221 6.38 13.72 13.53
C LYS A 221 6.22 13.48 12.03
N PHE A 222 7.06 12.58 11.52
CA PHE A 222 6.94 11.96 10.21
C PHE A 222 6.53 10.50 10.41
N HIS A 223 5.40 10.08 9.84
CA HIS A 223 4.94 8.70 9.93
C HIS A 223 3.86 8.42 8.88
N SER A 224 3.97 7.29 8.17
CA SER A 224 3.10 6.99 7.03
C SER A 224 1.86 6.16 7.36
N SER A 225 1.65 5.74 8.62
CA SER A 225 0.43 5.03 9.03
C SER A 225 -0.20 5.57 10.33
N GLN A 226 0.60 5.94 11.33
CA GLN A 226 0.09 6.33 12.65
C GLN A 226 -0.80 7.58 12.63
N TYR A 227 -0.64 8.48 11.63
CA TYR A 227 -1.45 9.68 11.48
C TYR A 227 -2.95 9.38 11.35
N ILE A 228 -3.34 8.17 10.91
CA ILE A 228 -4.73 7.72 10.85
C ILE A 228 -5.34 7.78 12.25
N ASN A 229 -4.70 7.15 13.22
CA ASN A 229 -5.17 7.13 14.61
C ASN A 229 -5.01 8.49 15.29
N ASP A 230 -3.94 9.24 14.98
CA ASP A 230 -3.73 10.58 15.53
C ASP A 230 -4.85 11.55 15.12
N LEU A 231 -5.27 11.51 13.84
CA LEU A 231 -6.41 12.30 13.36
C LEU A 231 -7.73 11.82 14.01
N ALA A 232 -7.96 10.49 14.03
CA ALA A 232 -9.19 9.90 14.57
C ALA A 232 -9.39 10.19 16.05
N ASN A 233 -8.32 10.20 16.85
CA ASN A 233 -8.35 10.51 18.26
C ASN A 233 -8.29 12.02 18.57
N GLY A 234 -7.98 12.85 17.56
CA GLY A 234 -7.74 14.28 17.72
C GLY A 234 -6.37 14.64 18.28
N ASP A 235 -5.41 13.72 18.30
CA ASP A 235 -4.02 13.96 18.72
C ASP A 235 -3.24 14.77 17.68
N ALA A 236 -3.65 14.71 16.41
CA ALA A 236 -3.23 15.61 15.34
C ALA A 236 -4.43 16.40 14.82
N CYS A 237 -4.18 17.66 14.45
CA CYS A 237 -5.18 18.52 13.82
C CYS A 237 -4.95 18.75 12.34
N LEU A 238 -3.76 18.42 11.84
CA LEU A 238 -3.36 18.63 10.46
C LEU A 238 -2.39 17.52 10.03
N ALA A 239 -2.60 16.97 8.85
CA ALA A 239 -1.71 15.99 8.25
C ALA A 239 -1.62 16.17 6.74
N TYR A 240 -0.50 15.73 6.14
CA TYR A 240 -0.45 15.37 4.73
C TYR A 240 -0.44 13.84 4.65
N GLY A 241 -1.41 13.28 3.96
CA GLY A 241 -1.62 11.84 3.95
C GLY A 241 -2.41 11.34 2.74
N PHE A 242 -2.64 10.05 2.71
CA PHE A 242 -3.36 9.35 1.65
C PHE A 242 -4.87 9.47 1.86
N SER A 243 -5.62 9.62 0.75
CA SER A 243 -7.07 9.91 0.79
C SER A 243 -7.85 8.89 1.64
N GLY A 244 -7.76 7.60 1.34
CA GLY A 244 -8.52 6.58 2.06
C GLY A 244 -8.11 6.43 3.52
N ASP A 245 -6.85 6.64 3.87
CA ASP A 245 -6.38 6.63 5.26
C ASP A 245 -7.05 7.74 6.09
N ILE A 246 -7.12 8.96 5.51
CA ILE A 246 -7.80 10.09 6.18
C ILE A 246 -9.29 9.83 6.28
N LEU A 247 -9.89 9.18 5.28
CA LEU A 247 -11.30 8.77 5.31
C LEU A 247 -11.55 7.65 6.33
N GLN A 248 -10.64 6.70 6.48
CA GLN A 248 -10.67 5.71 7.57
C GLN A 248 -10.55 6.41 8.94
N ALA A 249 -9.68 7.42 9.07
CA ALA A 249 -9.58 8.22 10.29
C ALA A 249 -10.91 8.92 10.60
N ARG A 250 -11.62 9.44 9.59
CA ARG A 250 -12.96 10.02 9.73
C ARG A 250 -13.95 8.99 10.27
N THR A 251 -14.02 7.81 9.64
CA THR A 251 -14.90 6.73 10.07
C THR A 251 -14.62 6.30 11.52
N ARG A 252 -13.34 6.10 11.87
CA ARG A 252 -12.95 5.77 13.26
C ARG A 252 -13.33 6.85 14.26
N ALA A 253 -13.20 8.13 13.91
CA ALA A 253 -13.60 9.26 14.75
C ALA A 253 -15.11 9.27 14.98
N GLU A 254 -15.91 9.04 13.94
CA GLU A 254 -17.37 8.97 14.01
C GLU A 254 -17.84 7.78 14.87
N GLU A 255 -17.25 6.59 14.67
CA GLU A 255 -17.54 5.40 15.47
C GLU A 255 -17.21 5.58 16.96
N ALA A 256 -16.11 6.27 17.26
CA ALA A 256 -15.69 6.56 18.63
C ALA A 256 -16.63 7.53 19.36
N LYS A 257 -17.45 8.31 18.65
CA LYS A 257 -18.45 9.27 19.19
C LYS A 257 -17.89 10.29 20.20
N LYS A 258 -16.61 10.65 20.07
CA LYS A 258 -15.92 11.60 20.95
C LYS A 258 -15.96 13.05 20.44
N GLY A 259 -16.75 13.34 19.40
CA GLY A 259 -16.90 14.67 18.83
C GLY A 259 -15.71 15.12 17.98
N VAL A 260 -14.78 14.22 17.65
CA VAL A 260 -13.68 14.51 16.72
C VAL A 260 -14.21 14.47 15.30
N ARG A 261 -13.90 15.49 14.50
CA ARG A 261 -14.22 15.55 13.08
C ARG A 261 -12.95 15.52 12.25
N VAL A 262 -12.97 14.77 11.16
CA VAL A 262 -11.85 14.67 10.21
C VAL A 262 -12.36 14.96 8.80
N GLN A 263 -11.59 15.74 8.02
CA GLN A 263 -11.87 16.04 6.62
C GLN A 263 -10.63 15.77 5.78
N TYR A 264 -10.85 15.26 4.57
CA TYR A 264 -9.84 15.18 3.51
C TYR A 264 -10.07 16.32 2.51
N LEU A 265 -9.00 16.96 2.06
CA LEU A 265 -9.06 18.07 1.10
C LEU A 265 -7.97 17.92 0.05
N LEU A 266 -8.36 17.99 -1.22
CA LEU A 266 -7.42 18.10 -2.33
C LEU A 266 -6.83 19.51 -2.39
N PRO A 267 -5.50 19.68 -2.37
CA PRO A 267 -4.87 21.00 -2.48
C PRO A 267 -5.10 21.59 -3.87
N ARG A 268 -5.40 22.88 -3.92
CA ARG A 268 -5.61 23.60 -5.19
C ARG A 268 -4.35 23.72 -6.05
N GLU A 269 -3.17 23.61 -5.44
CA GLU A 269 -1.89 23.57 -6.14
C GLU A 269 -1.69 22.28 -6.95
N GLY A 270 -2.52 21.27 -6.70
CA GLY A 270 -2.51 19.96 -7.30
C GLY A 270 -2.19 18.87 -6.29
N ALA A 271 -2.65 17.67 -6.56
CA ALA A 271 -2.47 16.50 -5.74
C ALA A 271 -1.83 15.35 -6.51
N GLN A 272 -0.97 14.58 -5.86
CA GLN A 272 -0.43 13.35 -6.44
C GLN A 272 -1.56 12.31 -6.56
N GLN A 273 -1.68 11.71 -7.75
CA GLN A 273 -2.44 10.49 -7.97
C GLN A 273 -1.46 9.32 -8.08
N TRP A 274 -1.76 8.23 -7.42
CA TRP A 274 -0.96 7.02 -7.44
C TRP A 274 -1.84 5.79 -7.62
N PHE A 275 -1.21 4.71 -8.09
CA PHE A 275 -1.77 3.38 -8.25
C PHE A 275 -0.92 2.40 -7.48
N ASP A 276 -1.52 1.67 -6.55
CA ASP A 276 -0.89 0.52 -5.95
C ASP A 276 -1.26 -0.73 -6.72
N VAL A 277 -0.26 -1.56 -6.98
CA VAL A 277 -0.39 -2.69 -7.88
C VAL A 277 0.03 -3.98 -7.22
N MET A 278 -0.71 -5.05 -7.43
CA MET A 278 -0.30 -6.38 -7.01
C MET A 278 0.72 -6.94 -8.00
N ALA A 279 1.88 -7.33 -7.49
CA ALA A 279 2.98 -7.90 -8.26
C ALA A 279 3.55 -9.13 -7.56
N ILE A 280 4.27 -9.96 -8.30
CA ILE A 280 4.88 -11.20 -7.78
C ILE A 280 6.41 -11.02 -7.80
N PRO A 281 7.10 -11.15 -6.64
CA PRO A 281 8.55 -11.13 -6.58
C PRO A 281 9.18 -12.19 -7.48
N ALA A 282 10.36 -11.88 -8.05
CA ALA A 282 11.08 -12.83 -8.90
C ALA A 282 11.46 -14.13 -8.16
N ASP A 283 11.69 -14.02 -6.85
CA ASP A 283 12.05 -15.10 -5.93
C ASP A 283 10.87 -15.67 -5.12
N ALA A 284 9.63 -15.35 -5.53
CA ALA A 284 8.41 -15.85 -4.85
C ALA A 284 8.41 -17.37 -4.70
N PRO A 285 8.28 -17.90 -3.48
CA PRO A 285 8.29 -19.35 -3.23
C PRO A 285 7.04 -20.07 -3.76
N ASN A 286 5.88 -19.40 -3.82
CA ASN A 286 4.59 -19.99 -4.21
C ASN A 286 3.90 -19.17 -5.32
N PRO A 287 4.49 -19.04 -6.52
CA PRO A 287 3.98 -18.15 -7.56
C PRO A 287 2.59 -18.54 -8.09
N ASP A 288 2.22 -19.81 -8.07
CA ASP A 288 0.89 -20.25 -8.49
C ASP A 288 -0.19 -19.82 -7.48
N ASN A 289 0.10 -19.89 -6.19
CA ASN A 289 -0.79 -19.39 -5.15
C ASN A 289 -0.90 -17.87 -5.19
N ALA A 290 0.19 -17.16 -5.59
CA ALA A 290 0.16 -15.71 -5.82
C ALA A 290 -0.79 -15.34 -6.95
N HIS A 291 -0.75 -16.05 -8.09
CA HIS A 291 -1.68 -15.82 -9.19
C HIS A 291 -3.14 -16.08 -8.78
N ALA A 292 -3.37 -17.15 -8.00
CA ALA A 292 -4.71 -17.44 -7.46
C ALA A 292 -5.21 -16.33 -6.54
N PHE A 293 -4.34 -15.79 -5.67
CA PHE A 293 -4.67 -14.68 -4.79
C PHE A 293 -5.00 -13.40 -5.58
N ILE A 294 -4.15 -13.01 -6.53
CA ILE A 294 -4.39 -11.84 -7.38
C ILE A 294 -5.71 -12.00 -8.15
N ASN A 295 -5.95 -13.17 -8.73
CA ASN A 295 -7.20 -13.44 -9.44
C ASN A 295 -8.43 -13.34 -8.54
N TYR A 296 -8.33 -13.83 -7.30
CA TYR A 296 -9.41 -13.74 -6.32
C TYR A 296 -9.73 -12.29 -5.94
N ILE A 297 -8.69 -11.50 -5.64
CA ILE A 297 -8.84 -10.08 -5.28
C ILE A 297 -9.54 -9.29 -6.39
N LEU A 298 -9.25 -9.59 -7.66
CA LEU A 298 -9.85 -8.91 -8.81
C LEU A 298 -11.30 -9.33 -9.11
N GLN A 299 -11.92 -10.21 -8.33
CA GLN A 299 -13.35 -10.47 -8.44
C GLN A 299 -14.13 -9.21 -8.02
N PRO A 300 -15.17 -8.77 -8.80
CA PRO A 300 -15.93 -7.54 -8.48
C PRO A 300 -16.47 -7.50 -7.05
N LYS A 301 -17.03 -8.63 -6.58
CA LYS A 301 -17.57 -8.76 -5.20
C LYS A 301 -16.51 -8.64 -4.11
N VAL A 302 -15.26 -9.08 -4.41
CA VAL A 302 -14.15 -9.08 -3.45
C VAL A 302 -13.55 -7.69 -3.35
N ILE A 303 -13.18 -7.11 -4.50
CA ILE A 303 -12.55 -5.79 -4.52
C ILE A 303 -13.50 -4.68 -4.05
N ALA A 304 -14.83 -4.84 -4.26
CA ALA A 304 -15.83 -3.92 -3.70
C ALA A 304 -15.86 -3.95 -2.16
N LYS A 305 -15.74 -5.15 -1.53
CA LYS A 305 -15.62 -5.25 -0.07
C LYS A 305 -14.39 -4.49 0.43
N ILE A 306 -13.26 -4.65 -0.27
CA ILE A 306 -12.03 -3.94 0.08
C ILE A 306 -12.23 -2.43 -0.05
N THR A 307 -12.75 -1.93 -1.18
CA THR A 307 -13.05 -0.50 -1.35
C THR A 307 -13.95 0.04 -0.22
N ASN A 308 -14.99 -0.69 0.16
CA ASN A 308 -15.87 -0.28 1.25
C ASN A 308 -15.16 -0.21 2.61
N ALA A 309 -14.23 -1.14 2.87
CA ALA A 309 -13.51 -1.18 4.13
C ALA A 309 -12.40 -0.12 4.23
N VAL A 310 -11.61 0.05 3.14
CA VAL A 310 -10.41 0.89 3.17
C VAL A 310 -10.59 2.27 2.53
N GLN A 311 -11.77 2.57 1.97
CA GLN A 311 -12.15 3.86 1.41
C GLN A 311 -11.26 4.32 0.23
N TYR A 312 -10.71 3.38 -0.51
CA TYR A 312 -9.96 3.64 -1.75
C TYR A 312 -10.70 3.07 -2.97
N PRO A 313 -10.76 3.81 -4.08
CA PRO A 313 -11.31 3.28 -5.33
C PRO A 313 -10.41 2.18 -5.90
N ASN A 314 -11.04 1.22 -6.57
CA ASN A 314 -10.36 0.16 -7.31
C ASN A 314 -10.48 0.38 -8.83
N ALA A 315 -9.85 -0.50 -9.61
CA ALA A 315 -9.85 -0.42 -11.07
C ALA A 315 -10.72 -1.49 -11.75
N VAL A 316 -11.71 -2.06 -11.06
CA VAL A 316 -12.67 -3.03 -11.63
C VAL A 316 -14.04 -2.37 -11.76
N PRO A 317 -14.44 -1.87 -12.96
CA PRO A 317 -15.69 -1.11 -13.13
C PRO A 317 -16.95 -1.86 -12.70
N GLU A 318 -16.99 -3.17 -12.90
CA GLU A 318 -18.12 -4.03 -12.50
C GLU A 318 -18.36 -4.01 -10.97
N SER A 319 -17.33 -3.70 -10.18
CA SER A 319 -17.43 -3.62 -8.72
C SER A 319 -18.21 -2.40 -8.23
N LEU A 320 -18.32 -1.34 -9.02
CA LEU A 320 -18.92 -0.08 -8.60
C LEU A 320 -20.39 -0.23 -8.16
N SER A 321 -21.13 -1.15 -8.80
CA SER A 321 -22.50 -1.47 -8.40
C SER A 321 -22.62 -2.15 -7.03
N LEU A 322 -21.52 -2.65 -6.49
CA LEU A 322 -21.40 -3.37 -5.21
C LEU A 322 -20.73 -2.50 -4.13
N VAL A 323 -20.15 -1.36 -4.51
CA VAL A 323 -19.64 -0.36 -3.57
C VAL A 323 -20.82 0.31 -2.87
N SER A 324 -20.67 0.62 -1.59
CA SER A 324 -21.73 1.25 -0.79
C SER A 324 -22.14 2.60 -1.38
N LYS A 325 -23.44 2.94 -1.25
CA LYS A 325 -23.95 4.22 -1.75
C LYS A 325 -23.26 5.42 -1.11
N ASP A 326 -22.89 5.29 0.16
CA ASP A 326 -22.20 6.35 0.91
C ASP A 326 -20.79 6.57 0.35
N ALA A 327 -20.01 5.51 0.10
CA ALA A 327 -18.70 5.61 -0.52
C ALA A 327 -18.78 6.15 -1.96
N MET A 328 -19.77 5.71 -2.74
CA MET A 328 -19.99 6.21 -4.12
C MET A 328 -20.39 7.69 -4.18
N ALA A 329 -21.13 8.18 -3.18
CA ALA A 329 -21.53 9.57 -3.07
C ALA A 329 -20.43 10.48 -2.51
N ASP A 330 -19.41 9.89 -1.88
CA ASP A 330 -18.31 10.62 -1.27
C ASP A 330 -17.31 11.09 -2.32
N LYS A 331 -17.25 12.41 -2.53
CA LYS A 331 -16.34 13.04 -3.50
C LYS A 331 -14.86 12.95 -3.10
N ASP A 332 -14.57 12.59 -1.88
CA ASP A 332 -13.22 12.38 -1.38
C ASP A 332 -12.73 10.95 -1.70
N VAL A 333 -13.65 9.97 -1.77
CA VAL A 333 -13.37 8.61 -2.28
C VAL A 333 -13.35 8.62 -3.81
N PHE A 334 -14.40 9.15 -4.46
CA PHE A 334 -14.54 9.23 -5.91
C PHE A 334 -14.56 10.71 -6.36
N PRO A 335 -13.37 11.32 -6.55
CA PRO A 335 -13.28 12.73 -6.92
C PRO A 335 -13.98 13.02 -8.25
N PRO A 336 -14.70 14.15 -8.37
CA PRO A 336 -15.34 14.54 -9.61
C PRO A 336 -14.29 14.83 -10.70
N VAL A 337 -14.70 14.66 -11.98
CA VAL A 337 -13.81 14.83 -13.15
C VAL A 337 -13.04 16.15 -13.12
N GLU A 338 -13.66 17.25 -12.64
CA GLU A 338 -12.99 18.55 -12.52
C GLU A 338 -11.81 18.52 -11.54
N ALA A 339 -11.94 17.82 -10.41
CA ALA A 339 -10.85 17.67 -9.45
C ALA A 339 -9.69 16.85 -10.03
N LEU A 340 -9.99 15.88 -10.92
CA LEU A 340 -8.98 15.04 -11.56
C LEU A 340 -8.05 15.82 -12.50
N LYS A 341 -8.45 17.00 -12.99
CA LYS A 341 -7.63 17.84 -13.89
C LYS A 341 -6.38 18.39 -13.23
N ASN A 342 -6.38 18.58 -11.90
CA ASN A 342 -5.27 19.08 -11.13
C ASN A 342 -4.40 17.97 -10.52
N LEU A 343 -4.69 16.70 -10.86
CA LEU A 343 -3.87 15.59 -10.41
C LEU A 343 -2.63 15.43 -11.29
N TYR A 344 -1.55 15.02 -10.65
CA TYR A 344 -0.30 14.66 -11.33
C TYR A 344 0.16 13.28 -10.86
N THR A 345 1.01 12.64 -11.64
CA THR A 345 1.65 11.38 -11.28
C THR A 345 3.17 11.59 -11.20
N VAL A 346 3.82 10.87 -10.30
CA VAL A 346 5.28 10.89 -10.16
C VAL A 346 5.88 9.85 -11.10
N VAL A 347 6.93 10.25 -11.83
CA VAL A 347 7.72 9.32 -12.64
C VAL A 347 8.82 8.64 -11.81
N PRO A 348 9.28 7.44 -12.19
CA PRO A 348 10.37 6.76 -11.48
C PRO A 348 11.64 7.62 -11.39
N SER A 349 12.31 7.58 -10.26
CA SER A 349 13.64 8.20 -10.06
C SER A 349 14.73 7.23 -10.47
N ASN A 350 15.76 7.72 -11.15
CA ASN A 350 16.99 6.96 -11.31
C ASN A 350 17.79 6.92 -9.99
N GLN A 351 18.84 6.11 -9.94
CA GLN A 351 19.61 5.89 -8.71
C GLN A 351 20.29 7.17 -8.18
N ALA A 352 20.71 8.08 -9.05
CA ALA A 352 21.34 9.34 -8.64
C ALA A 352 20.31 10.30 -8.03
N GLU A 353 19.14 10.42 -8.67
CA GLU A 353 18.00 11.19 -8.19
C GLU A 353 17.49 10.67 -6.84
N GLN A 354 17.37 9.35 -6.71
CA GLN A 354 16.94 8.74 -5.44
C GLN A 354 17.93 9.05 -4.31
N ARG A 355 19.24 9.01 -4.57
CA ARG A 355 20.25 9.38 -3.57
C ARG A 355 20.17 10.85 -3.17
N LEU A 356 19.91 11.76 -4.11
CA LEU A 356 19.71 13.18 -3.82
C LEU A 356 18.48 13.38 -2.93
N LEU A 357 17.37 12.77 -3.29
CA LEU A 357 16.10 12.84 -2.57
C LEU A 357 16.24 12.29 -1.13
N THR A 358 16.83 11.11 -0.98
CA THR A 358 17.05 10.47 0.34
C THR A 358 17.95 11.29 1.24
N ARG A 359 19.03 11.90 0.71
CA ARG A 359 19.91 12.77 1.49
C ARG A 359 19.19 14.04 1.97
N ALA A 360 18.45 14.69 1.09
CA ALA A 360 17.66 15.88 1.44
C ALA A 360 16.60 15.52 2.51
N TRP A 361 15.91 14.41 2.33
CA TRP A 361 14.92 13.93 3.29
C TRP A 361 15.51 13.62 4.66
N THR A 362 16.69 13.00 4.71
CA THR A 362 17.41 12.74 5.96
C THR A 362 17.71 14.04 6.72
N ARG A 363 18.16 15.11 6.02
CA ARG A 363 18.40 16.43 6.64
C ARG A 363 17.09 17.04 7.14
N VAL A 364 16.04 17.01 6.34
CA VAL A 364 14.70 17.51 6.75
C VAL A 364 14.23 16.81 8.03
N LYS A 365 14.30 15.48 8.10
CA LYS A 365 13.88 14.74 9.31
C LYS A 365 14.76 15.09 10.52
N GLY A 366 16.06 15.19 10.34
CA GLY A 366 17.01 15.56 11.38
C GLY A 366 16.90 17.00 11.87
N GLY A 367 16.35 17.90 11.04
CA GLY A 367 16.25 19.32 11.35
C GLY A 367 17.62 20.06 11.29
N ASN A 368 18.57 19.52 10.51
CA ASN A 368 19.97 20.02 10.41
C ASN A 368 20.30 20.48 9.00
#